data_20ef042769d088564856743734fbe58e
#
_entry.id   20ef042769d088564856743734fbe58e
#
_cell.length_a   1.000
_cell.length_b   1.000
_cell.length_c   1.000
_cell.angle_alpha   90.00
_cell.angle_beta   90.00
_cell.angle_gamma   90.00
#
_symmetry.space_group_name_H-M   'P 1'
#
loop_
_entity.id
_entity.type
_entity.pdbx_description
1 polymer ?
#
loop_
_entity_poly.entity_id
_entity_poly.type
_entity_poly.pdbx_seq_one_letter_code
_entity_poly.pdbx_strand_id
1 'polypeptide(L)'
;MRKKNYYSESLKLFWKNKLAVLSLLILVILTVSAILVPVLTPYDPNKQVLADKLLFPSSEHLFGTDEFGRDILTRCLYGCRVSLSVGLISQLIASVIGYFMGVCLCCLPC
;
A
#
# COMPACT_ATOMS: atom_id res chain seq x y z
N MET A 1 31.66 -14.28 24.75
CA MET A 1 30.36 -13.55 24.64
C MET A 1 29.78 -13.80 23.25
N ARG A 2 28.76 -14.65 23.17
CA ARG A 2 28.09 -14.96 21.90
C ARG A 2 27.24 -13.75 21.53
N LYS A 3 27.62 -13.00 20.50
CA LYS A 3 26.75 -11.95 19.94
C LYS A 3 25.46 -12.62 19.48
N LYS A 4 24.43 -12.55 20.31
CA LYS A 4 23.07 -12.97 19.91
C LYS A 4 22.68 -12.09 18.74
N ASN A 5 22.55 -12.67 17.57
CA ASN A 5 22.00 -11.98 16.41
C ASN A 5 20.51 -11.75 16.64
N TYR A 6 20.16 -10.69 17.34
CA TYR A 6 18.78 -10.30 17.64
C TYR A 6 17.91 -10.26 16.38
N TYR A 7 18.52 -9.85 15.26
CA TYR A 7 17.83 -9.80 13.95
C TYR A 7 17.40 -11.20 13.46
N SER A 8 18.25 -12.21 13.63
CA SER A 8 17.93 -13.57 13.16
C SER A 8 16.86 -14.26 14.04
N GLU A 9 16.85 -13.98 15.33
CA GLU A 9 15.81 -14.50 16.23
C GLU A 9 14.47 -13.80 15.99
N SER A 10 14.48 -12.49 15.80
CA SER A 10 13.26 -11.72 15.44
C SER A 10 12.70 -12.18 14.11
N LEU A 11 13.54 -12.43 13.13
CA LEU A 11 13.11 -12.91 11.81
C LEU A 11 12.51 -14.31 11.89
N LYS A 12 13.08 -15.21 12.68
CA LYS A 12 12.55 -16.56 12.90
C LYS A 12 11.18 -16.54 13.62
N LEU A 13 11.02 -15.65 14.60
CA LEU A 13 9.74 -15.44 15.29
C LEU A 13 8.68 -14.89 14.34
N PHE A 14 9.06 -13.98 13.45
CA PHE A 14 8.18 -13.44 12.43
C PHE A 14 7.68 -14.53 11.46
N TRP A 15 8.60 -15.36 10.96
CA TRP A 15 8.25 -16.48 10.07
C TRP A 15 7.41 -17.57 10.75
N LYS A 16 7.54 -17.73 12.07
CA LYS A 16 6.72 -18.66 12.85
C LYS A 16 5.27 -18.18 12.99
N ASN A 17 5.05 -16.88 12.89
CA ASN A 17 3.71 -16.30 13.01
C ASN A 17 3.04 -16.21 11.63
N LYS A 18 2.18 -17.21 11.35
CA LYS A 18 1.48 -17.32 10.04
C LYS A 18 0.67 -16.08 9.68
N LEU A 19 0.07 -15.41 10.67
CA LEU A 19 -0.68 -14.17 10.45
C LEU A 19 0.21 -13.02 10.02
N ALA A 20 1.42 -12.90 10.59
CA ALA A 20 2.38 -11.87 10.21
C ALA A 20 2.90 -12.07 8.77
N VAL A 21 3.15 -13.32 8.39
CA VAL A 21 3.56 -13.64 7.01
C VAL A 21 2.43 -13.36 6.02
N LEU A 22 1.19 -13.70 6.36
CA LEU A 22 0.03 -13.45 5.52
C LEU A 22 -0.20 -11.95 5.31
N SER A 23 -0.11 -11.15 6.37
CA SER A 23 -0.27 -9.69 6.28
C SER A 23 0.84 -9.04 5.46
N LEU A 24 2.09 -9.51 5.60
CA LEU A 24 3.20 -9.05 4.78
C LEU A 24 2.98 -9.39 3.30
N LEU A 25 2.52 -10.60 3.00
CA LEU A 25 2.23 -11.03 1.63
C LEU A 25 1.18 -10.13 0.99
N ILE A 26 0.09 -9.85 1.69
CA ILE A 26 -0.98 -8.95 1.22
C ILE A 26 -0.42 -7.54 0.96
N LEU A 27 0.38 -7.00 1.89
CA LEU A 27 1.02 -5.70 1.73
C LEU A 27 1.93 -5.64 0.51
N VAL A 28 2.75 -6.66 0.29
CA VAL A 28 3.64 -6.76 -0.88
C VAL A 28 2.82 -6.79 -2.17
N ILE A 29 1.77 -7.60 -2.23
CA ILE A 29 0.90 -7.69 -3.42
C ILE A 29 0.26 -6.33 -3.72
N LEU A 30 -0.29 -5.65 -2.71
CA LEU A 30 -0.89 -4.33 -2.87
C LEU A 30 0.13 -3.28 -3.32
N THR A 31 1.34 -3.31 -2.76
CA THR A 31 2.40 -2.38 -3.12
C THR A 31 2.88 -2.61 -4.56
N VAL A 32 3.10 -3.86 -4.94
CA VAL A 32 3.50 -4.21 -6.31
C VAL A 32 2.40 -3.83 -7.30
N SER A 33 1.13 -4.13 -7.01
CA SER A 33 0.02 -3.73 -7.88
C SER A 33 -0.07 -2.21 -8.04
N ALA A 34 0.11 -1.45 -6.97
CA ALA A 34 0.12 0.02 -7.01
C ALA A 34 1.27 0.61 -7.84
N ILE A 35 2.43 -0.02 -7.84
CA ILE A 35 3.57 0.39 -8.67
C ILE A 35 3.33 0.05 -10.14
N LEU A 36 2.73 -1.11 -10.41
CA LEU A 36 2.48 -1.60 -11.77
C LEU A 36 1.24 -0.97 -12.44
N VAL A 37 0.44 -0.19 -11.71
CA VAL A 37 -0.77 0.47 -12.25
C VAL A 37 -0.55 1.10 -13.63
N PRO A 38 0.47 1.95 -13.87
CA PRO A 38 0.65 2.59 -15.18
C PRO A 38 0.98 1.61 -16.30
N VAL A 39 1.40 0.39 -15.96
CA VAL A 39 1.71 -0.67 -16.94
C VAL A 39 0.51 -1.58 -17.16
N LEU A 40 -0.25 -1.86 -16.09
CA LEU A 40 -1.40 -2.75 -16.11
C LEU A 40 -2.63 -2.12 -16.78
N THR A 41 -2.78 -0.81 -16.62
CA THR A 41 -3.95 -0.10 -17.14
C THR A 41 -3.48 1.01 -18.09
N PRO A 42 -3.63 0.82 -19.41
CA PRO A 42 -3.35 1.84 -20.42
C PRO A 42 -4.38 2.98 -20.41
N TYR A 43 -5.43 2.82 -19.59
CA TYR A 43 -6.51 3.81 -19.50
C TYR A 43 -6.16 4.93 -18.52
N ASP A 44 -6.41 6.16 -18.93
CA ASP A 44 -6.28 7.33 -18.07
C ASP A 44 -7.44 7.36 -17.06
N PRO A 45 -7.18 7.41 -15.74
CA PRO A 45 -8.23 7.36 -14.71
C PRO A 45 -9.20 8.55 -14.80
N ASN A 46 -8.81 9.62 -15.47
CA ASN A 46 -9.62 10.82 -15.65
C ASN A 46 -10.35 10.89 -16.99
N LYS A 47 -10.03 10.00 -17.94
CA LYS A 47 -10.67 9.97 -19.25
C LYS A 47 -12.12 9.49 -19.10
N GLN A 48 -13.04 10.34 -19.50
CA GLN A 48 -14.48 10.04 -19.51
C GLN A 48 -14.88 9.66 -20.92
N VAL A 49 -15.42 8.46 -21.09
CA VAL A 49 -15.99 8.00 -22.35
C VAL A 49 -17.48 7.80 -22.13
N LEU A 50 -18.27 8.81 -22.48
CA LEU A 50 -19.72 8.82 -22.28
C LEU A 50 -20.46 7.71 -23.02
N ALA A 51 -19.83 7.14 -24.05
CA ALA A 51 -20.38 6.01 -24.80
C ALA A 51 -20.32 4.68 -24.01
N ASP A 52 -19.39 4.55 -23.06
CA ASP A 52 -19.14 3.34 -22.30
C ASP A 52 -19.68 3.42 -20.86
N LYS A 53 -20.81 4.13 -20.70
CA LYS A 53 -21.47 4.24 -19.38
C LYS A 53 -22.05 2.92 -18.93
N LEU A 54 -21.88 2.61 -17.62
CA LEU A 54 -22.52 1.48 -16.93
C LEU A 54 -22.36 0.15 -17.68
N LEU A 55 -21.21 -0.07 -18.31
CA LEU A 55 -20.90 -1.35 -18.92
C LEU A 55 -20.70 -2.40 -17.84
N PHE A 56 -21.31 -3.58 -18.07
CA PHE A 56 -21.06 -4.74 -17.23
C PHE A 56 -19.59 -5.21 -17.37
N PRO A 57 -19.07 -5.94 -16.36
CA PRO A 57 -17.75 -6.53 -16.44
C PRO A 57 -17.53 -7.29 -17.73
N SER A 58 -16.49 -6.93 -18.48
CA SER A 58 -16.12 -7.49 -19.78
C SER A 58 -14.61 -7.70 -19.85
N SER A 59 -14.14 -8.33 -20.92
CA SER A 59 -12.71 -8.53 -21.16
C SER A 59 -11.93 -7.21 -21.33
N GLU A 60 -12.60 -6.13 -21.74
CA GLU A 60 -12.01 -4.82 -21.89
C GLU A 60 -12.06 -4.02 -20.57
N HIS A 61 -13.13 -4.18 -19.79
CA HIS A 61 -13.33 -3.56 -18.49
C HIS A 61 -13.65 -4.62 -17.43
N LEU A 62 -12.63 -5.15 -16.77
CA LEU A 62 -12.75 -6.28 -15.83
C LEU A 62 -13.78 -6.05 -14.71
N PHE A 63 -13.93 -4.82 -14.22
CA PHE A 63 -14.91 -4.44 -13.20
C PHE A 63 -16.03 -3.54 -13.72
N GLY A 64 -16.13 -3.41 -15.05
CA GLY A 64 -17.10 -2.53 -15.69
C GLY A 64 -16.70 -1.05 -15.59
N THR A 65 -17.64 -0.19 -15.97
CA THR A 65 -17.47 1.26 -16.02
C THR A 65 -18.45 1.98 -15.11
N ASP A 66 -18.05 3.15 -14.64
CA ASP A 66 -18.82 4.04 -13.81
C ASP A 66 -19.89 4.82 -14.62
N GLU A 67 -20.76 5.59 -13.95
CA GLU A 67 -21.75 6.47 -14.56
C GLU A 67 -21.14 7.48 -15.55
N PHE A 68 -19.85 7.74 -15.45
CA PHE A 68 -19.09 8.64 -16.33
C PHE A 68 -18.30 7.90 -17.42
N GLY A 69 -18.48 6.57 -17.55
CA GLY A 69 -17.72 5.74 -18.48
C GLY A 69 -16.24 5.59 -18.13
N ARG A 70 -15.91 5.65 -16.84
CA ARG A 70 -14.54 5.46 -16.33
C ARG A 70 -14.35 4.02 -15.90
N ASP A 71 -13.18 3.44 -16.18
CA ASP A 71 -12.83 2.10 -15.73
C ASP A 71 -12.67 2.03 -14.21
N ILE A 72 -13.51 1.23 -13.57
CA ILE A 72 -13.54 1.11 -12.10
C ILE A 72 -12.25 0.50 -11.59
N LEU A 73 -11.69 -0.50 -12.28
CA LEU A 73 -10.44 -1.14 -11.89
C LEU A 73 -9.29 -0.14 -11.86
N THR A 74 -9.15 0.66 -12.91
CA THR A 74 -8.13 1.72 -13.00
C THR A 74 -8.25 2.70 -11.84
N ARG A 75 -9.46 3.15 -11.52
CA ARG A 75 -9.70 4.06 -10.39
C ARG A 75 -9.34 3.44 -9.04
N CYS A 76 -9.71 2.19 -8.82
CA CYS A 76 -9.35 1.48 -7.58
C CYS A 76 -7.84 1.36 -7.41
N LEU A 77 -7.12 0.98 -8.46
CA LEU A 77 -5.67 0.83 -8.43
C LEU A 77 -4.95 2.17 -8.18
N TYR A 78 -5.38 3.24 -8.84
CA TYR A 78 -4.85 4.58 -8.57
C TYR A 78 -5.19 5.07 -7.17
N GLY A 79 -6.40 4.77 -6.66
CA GLY A 79 -6.78 5.05 -5.28
C GLY A 79 -5.90 4.34 -4.26
N CYS A 80 -5.60 3.06 -4.47
CA CYS A 80 -4.64 2.31 -3.65
C CYS A 80 -3.25 2.95 -3.63
N ARG A 81 -2.75 3.41 -4.78
CA ARG A 81 -1.46 4.09 -4.88
C ARG A 81 -1.43 5.37 -4.04
N VAL A 82 -2.46 6.18 -4.11
CA VAL A 82 -2.58 7.41 -3.32
C VAL A 82 -2.65 7.08 -1.83
N SER A 83 -3.48 6.11 -1.43
CA SER A 83 -3.62 5.69 -0.03
C SER A 83 -2.30 5.17 0.55
N LEU A 84 -1.57 4.34 -0.19
CA LEU A 84 -0.27 3.82 0.23
C LEU A 84 0.77 4.94 0.38
N SER A 85 0.82 5.90 -0.55
CA SER A 85 1.78 7.01 -0.47
C SER A 85 1.48 7.92 0.72
N VAL A 86 0.22 8.26 0.96
CA VAL A 86 -0.19 9.05 2.13
C VAL A 86 0.11 8.32 3.43
N GLY A 87 -0.18 7.01 3.50
CA GLY A 87 0.12 6.18 4.66
C GLY A 87 1.61 6.12 4.97
N LEU A 88 2.45 5.93 3.97
CA LEU A 88 3.92 5.92 4.13
C LEU A 88 4.45 7.26 4.62
N ILE A 89 4.03 8.37 4.03
CA ILE A 89 4.47 9.71 4.41
C ILE A 89 4.05 9.99 5.86
N SER A 90 2.80 9.72 6.21
CA SER A 90 2.29 9.91 7.58
C SER A 90 3.08 9.09 8.61
N GLN A 91 3.39 7.84 8.27
CA GLN A 91 4.16 6.96 9.15
C GLN A 91 5.61 7.43 9.32
N LEU A 92 6.25 7.94 8.27
CA LEU A 92 7.58 8.52 8.36
C LEU A 92 7.59 9.76 9.27
N ILE A 93 6.65 10.66 9.11
CA ILE A 93 6.53 11.86 9.95
C ILE A 93 6.30 11.47 11.41
N ALA A 94 5.37 10.55 11.67
CA ALA A 94 5.08 10.08 13.02
C ALA A 94 6.30 9.40 13.66
N SER A 95 7.06 8.61 12.90
CA SER A 95 8.28 7.96 13.39
C SER A 95 9.37 8.95 13.75
N VAL A 96 9.57 9.99 12.94
CA VAL A 96 10.55 11.05 13.22
C VAL A 96 10.18 11.80 14.48
N ILE A 97 8.93 12.23 14.61
CA ILE A 97 8.44 12.95 15.79
C ILE A 97 8.57 12.07 17.03
N GLY A 98 8.13 10.82 16.96
CA GLY A 98 8.21 9.86 18.06
C GLY A 98 9.65 9.59 18.50
N TYR A 99 10.59 9.50 17.55
CA TYR A 99 12.01 9.34 17.86
C TYR A 99 12.56 10.56 18.62
N PHE A 100 12.31 11.78 18.14
CA PHE A 100 12.76 13.00 18.82
C PHE A 100 12.17 13.14 20.21
N MET A 101 10.87 12.89 20.36
CA MET A 101 10.20 12.93 21.67
C MET A 101 10.78 11.88 22.63
N GLY A 102 11.02 10.65 22.13
CA GLY A 102 11.60 9.59 22.93
C GLY A 102 13.03 9.91 23.39
N VAL A 103 13.86 10.46 22.53
CA VAL A 103 15.23 10.89 22.88
C VAL A 103 15.20 12.05 23.90
N CYS A 104 14.34 13.05 23.69
CA CYS A 104 14.21 14.17 24.63
C CYS A 104 13.78 13.70 26.01
N LEU A 105 12.79 12.81 26.11
CA LEU A 105 12.34 12.28 27.40
C LEU A 105 13.40 11.41 28.08
N CYS A 106 14.20 10.68 27.32
CA CYS A 106 15.30 9.87 27.87
C CYS A 106 16.48 10.72 28.33
N CYS A 107 16.69 11.89 27.71
CA CYS A 107 17.78 12.81 28.08
C CYS A 107 17.41 13.81 29.20
N LEU A 108 16.15 13.93 29.61
CA LEU A 108 15.75 14.69 30.78
C LEU A 108 16.02 13.83 32.03
N PRO A 109 17.09 14.10 32.81
CA PRO A 109 17.26 13.43 34.09
C PRO A 109 16.14 13.88 35.02
N CYS A 110 15.39 12.91 35.50
CA CYS A 110 14.51 13.17 36.64
C CYS A 110 15.30 13.59 37.88
#